data_6a776755424b916988b47ef921137286
#
_entry.id   6a776755424b916988b47ef921137286
#
_cell.length_a   1.000
_cell.length_b   1.000
_cell.length_c   1.000
_cell.angle_alpha   90.00
_cell.angle_beta   90.00
_cell.angle_gamma   90.00
#
_symmetry.space_group_name_H-M   'P 1'
#
loop_
_entity.id
_entity.type
_entity.pdbx_description
1 polymer ?
#
loop_
_entity_poly.entity_id
_entity_poly.type
_entity_poly.pdbx_seq_one_letter_code
_entity_poly.pdbx_strand_id
1 'polypeptide(L)'
;MSGLAALEAEVRRDLVRLNHPPANWPLGIPAADGTPVLDVLVVGGGMFGQTAGFALIRDGIRNIRVIDRARRGEEGPWGTYARMPTLRSPKHLTGPDLGIPSLTFRAWWEAQHGAEGWERLYKIHRLDWLAYLLWVRDAAARATGRVFHSVDPVVDFGRFRGRRIAVLGANASAFDNAGTALEAGAAKVTMFARRAFLPQVNKTRGMVFSGFLRGFGRLDDATRWRFLTYTAGEASPPPHESVLRCERHPGFRLVFNARWRDVAADAEGVTVTTAEGPQRFDAVIFGTGFTVDPARMPELAAFRDAMQLWGDRVAPEEAARYPELARAPYLGEGFELTPRDPASLLAGALARLRLLGPAAASSHGILSGDIPAVGTGCTTLAREIGQALFAEEVGRHYDAVVAFEEPELAPTPYFVPPEQRLRRG
;
A
#
# COMPACT_ATOMS: atom_id res chain seq x y z
N MET A 1 14.68 -3.45 32.05
CA MET A 1 14.18 -3.99 30.77
C MET A 1 14.70 -3.08 29.67
N SER A 2 15.06 -3.60 28.49
CA SER A 2 15.38 -2.75 27.34
C SER A 2 14.17 -1.89 26.98
N GLY A 3 14.38 -0.70 26.40
CA GLY A 3 13.28 0.21 26.02
C GLY A 3 12.20 -0.46 25.17
N LEU A 4 12.58 -1.33 24.21
CA LEU A 4 11.63 -2.09 23.39
C LEU A 4 10.82 -3.11 24.22
N ALA A 5 11.40 -3.78 25.23
CA ALA A 5 10.65 -4.72 26.05
C ALA A 5 9.60 -4.01 26.92
N ALA A 6 9.90 -2.79 27.38
CA ALA A 6 8.93 -1.95 28.08
C ALA A 6 7.80 -1.51 27.15
N LEU A 7 8.13 -1.09 25.92
CA LEU A 7 7.16 -0.70 24.92
C LEU A 7 6.27 -1.90 24.51
N GLU A 8 6.83 -3.09 24.31
CA GLU A 8 6.03 -4.29 24.03
C GLU A 8 5.05 -4.64 25.18
N ALA A 9 5.41 -4.36 26.43
CA ALA A 9 4.50 -4.51 27.56
C ALA A 9 3.38 -3.45 27.52
N GLU A 10 3.68 -2.24 27.05
CA GLU A 10 2.69 -1.18 26.83
C GLU A 10 1.73 -1.54 25.70
N VAL A 11 2.25 -1.98 24.55
CA VAL A 11 1.43 -2.49 23.42
C VAL A 11 0.45 -3.57 23.89
N ARG A 12 0.94 -4.55 24.66
CA ARG A 12 0.05 -5.59 25.22
C ARG A 12 -1.03 -5.02 26.12
N ARG A 13 -0.71 -4.04 26.97
CA ARG A 13 -1.71 -3.37 27.81
C ARG A 13 -2.74 -2.60 27.00
N ASP A 14 -2.31 -1.88 25.97
CA ASP A 14 -3.21 -1.13 25.10
C ASP A 14 -4.14 -2.07 24.31
N LEU A 15 -3.61 -3.16 23.78
CA LEU A 15 -4.42 -4.17 23.10
C LEU A 15 -5.47 -4.81 24.02
N VAL A 16 -5.10 -5.14 25.26
CA VAL A 16 -6.05 -5.65 26.26
C VAL A 16 -7.12 -4.61 26.59
N ARG A 17 -6.75 -3.32 26.80
CA ARG A 17 -7.70 -2.24 27.06
C ARG A 17 -8.65 -1.97 25.89
N LEU A 18 -8.22 -2.28 24.67
CA LEU A 18 -9.03 -2.22 23.46
C LEU A 18 -9.83 -3.51 23.21
N ASN A 19 -9.83 -4.47 24.14
CA ASN A 19 -10.44 -5.78 23.97
C ASN A 19 -9.96 -6.48 22.69
N HIS A 20 -8.65 -6.43 22.42
CA HIS A 20 -8.06 -7.01 21.21
C HIS A 20 -7.39 -8.38 21.50
N PRO A 21 -7.58 -9.41 20.67
CA PRO A 21 -8.55 -9.44 19.57
C PRO A 21 -9.97 -9.64 20.09
N PRO A 22 -10.97 -8.95 19.53
CA PRO A 22 -12.37 -9.22 19.87
C PRO A 22 -12.78 -10.63 19.46
N ALA A 23 -13.96 -11.10 19.87
CA ALA A 23 -14.50 -12.36 19.42
C ALA A 23 -14.67 -12.39 17.90
N ASN A 24 -14.47 -13.57 17.28
CA ASN A 24 -14.76 -13.75 15.87
C ASN A 24 -16.28 -13.74 15.68
N TRP A 25 -16.80 -12.80 14.92
CA TRP A 25 -18.24 -12.68 14.71
C TRP A 25 -18.72 -13.25 13.36
N PRO A 26 -17.93 -13.32 12.26
CA PRO A 26 -18.37 -13.99 11.06
C PRO A 26 -18.66 -15.48 11.37
N LEU A 27 -19.79 -15.96 10.86
CA LEU A 27 -20.23 -17.34 11.09
C LEU A 27 -19.54 -18.33 10.17
N GLY A 28 -18.91 -17.82 9.11
CA GLY A 28 -18.23 -18.59 8.08
C GLY A 28 -19.18 -19.37 7.17
N ILE A 29 -18.89 -19.37 5.89
CA ILE A 29 -19.64 -20.15 4.88
C ILE A 29 -18.72 -21.29 4.43
N PRO A 30 -19.05 -22.57 4.72
CA PRO A 30 -18.26 -23.68 4.23
C PRO A 30 -18.41 -23.81 2.70
N ALA A 31 -17.43 -24.44 2.05
CA ALA A 31 -17.55 -24.86 0.66
C ALA A 31 -18.67 -25.90 0.49
N ALA A 32 -19.09 -26.17 -0.74
CA ALA A 32 -20.17 -27.08 -1.05
C ALA A 32 -19.92 -28.54 -0.55
N ASP A 33 -18.64 -28.89 -0.38
CA ASP A 33 -18.22 -30.19 0.18
C ASP A 33 -18.05 -30.18 1.72
N GLY A 34 -18.42 -29.07 2.37
CA GLY A 34 -18.31 -28.90 3.83
C GLY A 34 -16.91 -28.45 4.29
N THR A 35 -15.95 -28.23 3.39
CA THR A 35 -14.60 -27.79 3.75
C THR A 35 -14.64 -26.37 4.33
N PRO A 36 -13.93 -26.09 5.46
CA PRO A 36 -13.82 -24.74 5.99
C PRO A 36 -13.18 -23.78 5.00
N VAL A 37 -13.81 -22.62 4.77
CA VAL A 37 -13.31 -21.56 3.89
C VAL A 37 -12.82 -20.39 4.74
N LEU A 38 -11.78 -19.68 4.27
CA LEU A 38 -11.34 -18.43 4.88
C LEU A 38 -12.37 -17.34 4.62
N ASP A 39 -12.62 -16.49 5.62
CA ASP A 39 -13.44 -15.30 5.44
C ASP A 39 -12.70 -14.29 4.56
N VAL A 40 -11.38 -14.13 4.77
CA VAL A 40 -10.54 -13.22 3.97
C VAL A 40 -9.16 -13.83 3.68
N LEU A 41 -8.76 -13.77 2.41
CA LEU A 41 -7.39 -14.02 1.98
C LEU A 41 -6.75 -12.70 1.57
N VAL A 42 -5.66 -12.31 2.24
CA VAL A 42 -4.85 -11.13 1.89
C VAL A 42 -3.64 -11.58 1.08
N VAL A 43 -3.54 -11.13 -0.16
CA VAL A 43 -2.40 -11.41 -1.06
C VAL A 43 -1.45 -10.22 -1.05
N GLY A 44 -0.25 -10.41 -0.50
CA GLY A 44 0.77 -9.40 -0.26
C GLY A 44 0.96 -9.13 1.24
N GLY A 45 2.12 -9.49 1.80
CA GLY A 45 2.49 -9.34 3.22
C GLY A 45 3.31 -8.08 3.52
N GLY A 46 3.41 -7.13 2.58
CA GLY A 46 4.03 -5.82 2.80
C GLY A 46 3.23 -4.93 3.77
N MET A 47 3.63 -3.68 3.93
CA MET A 47 3.02 -2.73 4.88
C MET A 47 1.48 -2.71 4.79
N PHE A 48 0.91 -2.62 3.59
CA PHE A 48 -0.55 -2.59 3.42
C PHE A 48 -1.23 -3.90 3.82
N GLY A 49 -0.70 -5.04 3.39
CA GLY A 49 -1.30 -6.33 3.72
C GLY A 49 -1.23 -6.68 5.21
N GLN A 50 -0.12 -6.36 5.86
CA GLN A 50 0.02 -6.51 7.33
C GLN A 50 -0.96 -5.61 8.07
N THR A 51 -1.08 -4.34 7.66
CA THR A 51 -2.00 -3.38 8.29
C THR A 51 -3.46 -3.78 8.03
N ALA A 52 -3.80 -4.25 6.83
CA ALA A 52 -5.14 -4.75 6.51
C ALA A 52 -5.49 -5.98 7.37
N GLY A 53 -4.56 -6.94 7.48
CA GLY A 53 -4.74 -8.10 8.35
C GLY A 53 -4.97 -7.73 9.81
N PHE A 54 -4.21 -6.74 10.32
CA PHE A 54 -4.39 -6.25 11.68
C PHE A 54 -5.73 -5.51 11.84
N ALA A 55 -6.15 -4.70 10.86
CA ALA A 55 -7.43 -4.01 10.89
C ALA A 55 -8.62 -5.00 10.88
N LEU A 56 -8.56 -6.05 10.05
CA LEU A 56 -9.58 -7.11 10.02
C LEU A 56 -9.72 -7.81 11.37
N ILE A 57 -8.60 -8.20 11.98
CA ILE A 57 -8.61 -8.84 13.31
C ILE A 57 -9.17 -7.89 14.37
N ARG A 58 -8.85 -6.61 14.28
CA ARG A 58 -9.37 -5.58 15.19
C ARG A 58 -10.89 -5.42 15.07
N ASP A 59 -11.44 -5.64 13.88
CA ASP A 59 -12.87 -5.64 13.61
C ASP A 59 -13.55 -7.00 13.94
N GLY A 60 -12.82 -7.97 14.51
CA GLY A 60 -13.37 -9.28 14.87
C GLY A 60 -13.47 -10.27 13.71
N ILE A 61 -12.83 -10.01 12.58
CA ILE A 61 -12.75 -10.94 11.45
C ILE A 61 -11.41 -11.68 11.58
N ARG A 62 -11.42 -12.90 12.13
CA ARG A 62 -10.20 -13.61 12.54
C ARG A 62 -9.83 -14.80 11.68
N ASN A 63 -10.77 -15.37 10.93
CA ASN A 63 -10.53 -16.49 10.02
C ASN A 63 -9.91 -15.94 8.72
N ILE A 64 -8.72 -15.36 8.84
CA ILE A 64 -7.99 -14.73 7.74
C ILE A 64 -6.62 -15.38 7.53
N ARG A 65 -6.09 -15.23 6.32
CA ARG A 65 -4.71 -15.58 5.99
C ARG A 65 -4.07 -14.46 5.18
N VAL A 66 -2.83 -14.12 5.55
CA VAL A 66 -1.99 -13.21 4.77
C VAL A 66 -0.89 -14.04 4.11
N ILE A 67 -0.74 -13.94 2.80
CA ILE A 67 0.30 -14.62 2.03
C ILE A 67 1.15 -13.61 1.27
N ASP A 68 2.41 -13.92 1.02
CA ASP A 68 3.30 -13.14 0.17
C ASP A 68 4.19 -14.08 -0.64
N ARG A 69 4.64 -13.62 -1.80
CA ARG A 69 5.63 -14.36 -2.61
C ARG A 69 7.07 -14.18 -2.10
N ALA A 70 7.29 -13.10 -1.33
CA ALA A 70 8.60 -12.73 -0.81
C ALA A 70 8.93 -13.44 0.51
N ARG A 71 10.20 -13.65 1.05
CA ARG A 71 10.58 -14.29 2.34
C ARG A 71 10.26 -13.37 3.50
N ARG A 72 10.02 -13.89 4.65
CA ARG A 72 9.79 -13.12 5.87
C ARG A 72 10.91 -12.09 6.07
N GLY A 73 10.54 -10.80 6.09
CA GLY A 73 11.45 -9.68 6.20
C GLY A 73 11.85 -9.05 4.86
N GLU A 74 11.47 -9.67 3.74
CA GLU A 74 11.72 -9.14 2.40
C GLU A 74 10.42 -8.68 1.70
N GLU A 75 9.29 -8.68 2.43
CA GLU A 75 8.01 -8.23 1.93
C GLU A 75 8.03 -6.72 1.65
N GLY A 76 7.60 -6.33 0.47
CA GLY A 76 7.54 -4.93 0.05
C GLY A 76 8.91 -4.35 -0.33
N PRO A 77 9.00 -3.02 -0.51
CA PRO A 77 10.14 -2.38 -1.15
C PRO A 77 11.32 -2.07 -0.22
N TRP A 78 11.10 -1.98 1.09
CA TRP A 78 12.00 -1.30 2.03
C TRP A 78 13.37 -1.96 2.19
N GLY A 79 13.42 -3.29 2.24
CA GLY A 79 14.64 -4.09 2.29
C GLY A 79 15.15 -4.53 0.92
N THR A 80 14.34 -4.40 -0.12
CA THR A 80 14.58 -5.00 -1.44
C THR A 80 14.98 -3.96 -2.49
N TYR A 81 14.02 -3.36 -3.19
CA TYR A 81 14.30 -2.51 -4.34
C TYR A 81 14.19 -0.99 -4.08
N ALA A 82 13.73 -0.55 -2.90
CA ALA A 82 13.77 0.87 -2.54
C ALA A 82 15.22 1.34 -2.37
N ARG A 83 15.58 2.46 -3.01
CA ARG A 83 16.95 3.00 -3.02
C ARG A 83 17.07 4.33 -2.28
N MET A 84 15.93 4.93 -1.84
CA MET A 84 15.99 6.13 -1.01
C MET A 84 16.65 5.82 0.34
N PRO A 85 17.56 6.67 0.85
CA PRO A 85 18.10 6.53 2.19
C PRO A 85 17.04 6.78 3.27
N THR A 86 16.18 7.78 3.06
CA THR A 86 15.16 8.21 4.02
C THR A 86 13.78 8.25 3.38
N LEU A 87 12.74 8.11 4.22
CA LEU A 87 11.37 8.27 3.78
C LEU A 87 11.09 9.69 3.29
N ARG A 88 10.17 9.82 2.34
CA ARG A 88 9.69 11.11 1.82
C ARG A 88 8.65 11.73 2.75
N SER A 89 7.90 10.90 3.46
CA SER A 89 6.90 11.32 4.43
C SER A 89 7.58 11.99 5.63
N PRO A 90 7.00 13.08 6.17
CA PRO A 90 7.47 13.66 7.42
C PRO A 90 7.41 12.66 8.58
N LYS A 91 8.36 12.73 9.52
CA LYS A 91 8.50 11.80 10.65
C LYS A 91 7.28 11.75 11.58
N HIS A 92 6.50 12.82 11.64
CA HIS A 92 5.33 12.95 12.52
C HIS A 92 4.05 12.37 11.96
N LEU A 93 4.05 11.90 10.69
CA LEU A 93 2.89 11.22 10.12
C LEU A 93 2.88 9.75 10.59
N THR A 94 1.71 9.32 11.04
CA THR A 94 1.49 7.94 11.49
C THR A 94 1.52 6.97 10.31
N GLY A 95 1.62 5.69 10.63
CA GLY A 95 1.72 4.60 9.66
C GLY A 95 0.71 3.48 9.95
N PRO A 96 1.18 2.24 10.09
CA PRO A 96 0.34 1.05 10.27
C PRO A 96 -0.19 0.85 11.71
N ASP A 97 -0.06 1.85 12.59
CA ASP A 97 -0.40 1.79 14.01
C ASP A 97 -1.91 1.72 14.30
N LEU A 98 -2.75 2.01 13.32
CA LEU A 98 -4.23 2.07 13.43
C LEU A 98 -4.73 2.94 14.60
N GLY A 99 -3.97 3.97 14.98
CA GLY A 99 -4.29 4.90 16.05
C GLY A 99 -3.96 4.39 17.46
N ILE A 100 -3.17 3.33 17.58
CA ILE A 100 -2.67 2.82 18.87
C ILE A 100 -1.35 3.54 19.19
N PRO A 101 -1.29 4.41 20.23
CA PRO A 101 -0.12 5.25 20.48
C PRO A 101 1.17 4.46 20.66
N SER A 102 1.13 3.35 21.39
CA SER A 102 2.28 2.48 21.64
C SER A 102 2.78 1.73 20.41
N LEU A 103 2.00 1.65 19.32
CA LEU A 103 2.40 1.06 18.04
C LEU A 103 2.96 2.06 17.04
N THR A 104 3.00 3.36 17.35
CA THR A 104 3.52 4.38 16.43
C THR A 104 5.03 4.23 16.19
N PHE A 105 5.51 4.67 15.02
CA PHE A 105 6.95 4.75 14.77
C PHE A 105 7.66 5.63 15.83
N ARG A 106 7.02 6.70 16.27
CA ARG A 106 7.56 7.57 17.31
C ARG A 106 7.81 6.81 18.61
N ALA A 107 6.82 6.05 19.10
CA ALA A 107 6.97 5.25 20.31
C ALA A 107 8.10 4.21 20.18
N TRP A 108 8.17 3.54 19.02
CA TRP A 108 9.23 2.59 18.71
C TRP A 108 10.62 3.21 18.68
N TRP A 109 10.75 4.44 18.13
CA TRP A 109 12.00 5.17 18.08
C TRP A 109 12.41 5.69 19.46
N GLU A 110 11.49 6.33 20.18
CA GLU A 110 11.76 6.87 21.52
C GLU A 110 12.13 5.77 22.53
N ALA A 111 11.58 4.57 22.41
CA ALA A 111 11.94 3.42 23.23
C ALA A 111 13.42 3.00 23.12
N GLN A 112 14.06 3.35 22.01
CA GLN A 112 15.46 3.01 21.72
C GLN A 112 16.41 4.19 21.85
N HIS A 113 15.96 5.41 21.55
CA HIS A 113 16.80 6.60 21.40
C HIS A 113 16.38 7.76 22.34
N GLY A 114 15.29 7.57 23.10
CA GLY A 114 14.72 8.61 23.99
C GLY A 114 14.04 9.74 23.21
N ALA A 115 13.36 10.63 23.93
CA ALA A 115 12.66 11.78 23.35
C ALA A 115 13.63 12.74 22.61
N GLU A 116 14.83 12.96 23.17
CA GLU A 116 15.85 13.76 22.47
C GLU A 116 16.30 13.13 21.15
N GLY A 117 16.37 11.80 21.06
CA GLY A 117 16.65 11.08 19.82
C GLY A 117 15.57 11.33 18.77
N TRP A 118 14.30 11.42 19.21
CA TRP A 118 13.22 11.80 18.31
C TRP A 118 13.35 13.24 17.81
N GLU A 119 13.66 14.19 18.66
CA GLU A 119 13.81 15.59 18.24
C GLU A 119 14.96 15.76 17.24
N ARG A 120 16.10 15.09 17.46
CA ARG A 120 17.25 15.11 16.54
C ARG A 120 16.98 14.40 15.21
N LEU A 121 16.00 13.47 15.14
CA LEU A 121 15.67 12.76 13.92
C LEU A 121 15.06 13.72 12.89
N TYR A 122 15.74 14.00 11.80
CA TYR A 122 15.23 14.83 10.71
C TYR A 122 14.23 14.06 9.83
N LYS A 123 14.63 12.88 9.35
CA LYS A 123 13.81 11.99 8.53
C LYS A 123 14.06 10.53 8.91
N ILE A 124 13.04 9.70 8.79
CA ILE A 124 13.12 8.26 9.07
C ILE A 124 13.99 7.60 7.99
N HIS A 125 15.04 6.89 8.37
CA HIS A 125 15.82 6.07 7.46
C HIS A 125 14.99 4.85 7.03
N ARG A 126 15.09 4.44 5.75
CA ARG A 126 14.25 3.35 5.20
C ARG A 126 14.45 2.01 5.91
N LEU A 127 15.67 1.72 6.40
CA LEU A 127 15.94 0.48 7.13
C LEU A 127 15.39 0.53 8.55
N ASP A 128 15.35 1.70 9.19
CA ASP A 128 14.67 1.87 10.48
C ASP A 128 13.15 1.70 10.30
N TRP A 129 12.61 2.20 9.18
CA TRP A 129 11.22 1.96 8.82
C TRP A 129 10.94 0.47 8.60
N LEU A 130 11.81 -0.25 7.89
CA LEU A 130 11.71 -1.70 7.75
C LEU A 130 11.75 -2.40 9.12
N ALA A 131 12.73 -2.07 9.97
CA ALA A 131 12.85 -2.66 11.29
C ALA A 131 11.59 -2.40 12.15
N TYR A 132 11.02 -1.20 12.06
CA TYR A 132 9.75 -0.86 12.70
C TYR A 132 8.58 -1.71 12.16
N LEU A 133 8.45 -1.85 10.83
CA LEU A 133 7.39 -2.68 10.24
C LEU A 133 7.49 -4.15 10.67
N LEU A 134 8.72 -4.69 10.74
CA LEU A 134 8.95 -6.05 11.22
C LEU A 134 8.59 -6.18 12.72
N TRP A 135 8.92 -5.17 13.52
CA TRP A 135 8.53 -5.13 14.92
C TRP A 135 7.01 -5.03 15.10
N VAL A 136 6.32 -4.13 14.37
CA VAL A 136 4.85 -4.01 14.41
C VAL A 136 4.20 -5.33 14.01
N ARG A 137 4.67 -5.96 12.93
CA ARG A 137 4.19 -7.29 12.51
C ARG A 137 4.35 -8.30 13.63
N ASP A 138 5.53 -8.38 14.26
CA ASP A 138 5.80 -9.37 15.28
C ASP A 138 5.03 -9.08 16.58
N ALA A 139 4.79 -7.81 16.91
CA ALA A 139 3.91 -7.40 17.99
C ALA A 139 2.44 -7.76 17.70
N ALA A 140 1.98 -7.58 16.46
CA ALA A 140 0.64 -7.97 16.00
C ALA A 140 0.52 -9.49 15.73
N ALA A 141 1.55 -10.14 15.14
CA ALA A 141 1.52 -11.56 14.74
C ALA A 141 1.66 -12.54 15.91
N ARG A 142 2.19 -12.13 17.04
CA ARG A 142 2.10 -12.94 18.27
C ARG A 142 0.67 -13.19 18.70
N ALA A 143 -0.29 -12.41 18.16
CA ALA A 143 -1.72 -12.64 18.32
C ALA A 143 -2.33 -13.57 17.25
N THR A 144 -1.69 -13.83 16.10
CA THR A 144 -2.36 -14.43 14.93
C THR A 144 -1.64 -15.58 14.21
N GLY A 145 -0.34 -15.76 14.39
CA GLY A 145 0.51 -16.82 13.79
C GLY A 145 0.21 -17.30 12.37
N ARG A 146 1.05 -16.91 11.39
CA ARG A 146 1.45 -17.57 10.12
C ARG A 146 1.59 -16.61 8.91
N VAL A 147 2.80 -16.56 8.31
CA VAL A 147 3.12 -15.85 7.06
C VAL A 147 4.17 -16.65 6.26
N PHE A 148 4.06 -16.74 4.90
CA PHE A 148 4.99 -17.43 3.97
C PHE A 148 5.22 -16.67 2.63
N HIS A 149 6.18 -17.06 1.72
CA HIS A 149 7.13 -16.33 0.97
C HIS A 149 7.83 -16.87 -0.29
N SER A 150 8.22 -16.07 -1.30
CA SER A 150 9.32 -16.26 -2.27
C SER A 150 9.74 -15.04 -3.14
N VAL A 151 10.89 -15.07 -3.76
CA VAL A 151 12.01 -14.15 -4.04
C VAL A 151 11.98 -13.35 -5.35
N ASP A 152 12.71 -12.16 -5.37
CA ASP A 152 13.22 -11.51 -6.59
C ASP A 152 14.62 -10.88 -6.37
N PRO A 153 15.53 -10.86 -7.39
CA PRO A 153 16.93 -10.53 -7.20
C PRO A 153 17.22 -9.03 -7.09
N VAL A 154 18.10 -8.69 -6.16
CA VAL A 154 18.61 -7.35 -5.92
C VAL A 154 19.65 -6.98 -6.99
N VAL A 155 19.53 -5.78 -7.59
CA VAL A 155 20.57 -5.24 -8.47
C VAL A 155 21.85 -5.01 -7.68
N ASP A 156 22.93 -5.72 -8.05
CA ASP A 156 24.26 -5.51 -7.49
C ASP A 156 24.90 -4.23 -8.08
N PHE A 157 24.80 -3.14 -7.34
CA PHE A 157 25.41 -1.85 -7.72
C PHE A 157 26.94 -1.86 -7.63
N GLY A 158 27.55 -2.80 -6.91
CA GLY A 158 29.01 -2.99 -6.86
C GLY A 158 29.62 -3.24 -8.24
N ARG A 159 28.86 -3.84 -9.15
CA ARG A 159 29.26 -4.07 -10.55
C ARG A 159 29.43 -2.79 -11.37
N PHE A 160 28.92 -1.65 -10.88
CA PHE A 160 29.04 -0.35 -11.55
C PHE A 160 30.30 0.42 -11.18
N ARG A 161 31.14 -0.09 -10.28
CA ARG A 161 32.41 0.56 -9.90
C ARG A 161 33.29 0.83 -11.13
N GLY A 162 33.72 2.08 -11.29
CA GLY A 162 34.52 2.54 -12.42
C GLY A 162 33.78 2.63 -13.75
N ARG A 163 32.47 2.36 -13.78
CA ARG A 163 31.66 2.31 -15.02
C ARG A 163 30.94 3.63 -15.31
N ARG A 164 30.59 3.81 -16.58
CA ARG A 164 29.75 4.92 -17.08
C ARG A 164 28.33 4.44 -17.22
N ILE A 165 27.43 5.01 -16.44
CA ILE A 165 26.04 4.57 -16.35
C ILE A 165 25.13 5.63 -16.96
N ALA A 166 24.17 5.21 -17.82
CA ALA A 166 23.07 6.06 -18.26
C ALA A 166 21.83 5.76 -17.42
N VAL A 167 21.08 6.80 -17.04
CA VAL A 167 19.80 6.66 -16.33
C VAL A 167 18.72 7.37 -17.16
N LEU A 168 17.72 6.64 -17.60
CA LEU A 168 16.56 7.22 -18.28
C LEU A 168 15.48 7.58 -17.26
N GLY A 169 15.15 8.86 -17.16
CA GLY A 169 14.16 9.41 -16.23
C GLY A 169 14.80 10.36 -15.23
N ALA A 170 13.97 11.22 -14.64
CA ALA A 170 14.42 12.21 -13.65
C ALA A 170 13.36 12.39 -12.54
N ASN A 171 12.65 11.34 -12.19
CA ASN A 171 11.79 11.27 -11.02
C ASN A 171 12.57 10.68 -9.83
N ALA A 172 11.90 10.58 -8.68
CA ALA A 172 12.51 10.15 -7.43
C ALA A 172 13.34 8.86 -7.54
N SER A 173 12.78 7.77 -8.10
CA SER A 173 13.49 6.50 -8.23
C SER A 173 14.69 6.56 -9.18
N ALA A 174 14.65 7.40 -10.22
CA ALA A 174 15.77 7.62 -11.11
C ALA A 174 16.95 8.27 -10.35
N PHE A 175 16.69 9.32 -9.56
CA PHE A 175 17.70 9.96 -8.71
C PHE A 175 18.24 9.00 -7.62
N ASP A 176 17.36 8.21 -7.00
CA ASP A 176 17.77 7.24 -5.98
C ASP A 176 18.71 6.18 -6.56
N ASN A 177 18.42 5.65 -7.76
CA ASN A 177 19.29 4.70 -8.45
C ASN A 177 20.61 5.33 -8.93
N ALA A 178 20.54 6.56 -9.46
CA ALA A 178 21.73 7.31 -9.86
C ALA A 178 22.66 7.56 -8.67
N GLY A 179 22.11 8.01 -7.53
CA GLY A 179 22.86 8.22 -6.29
C GLY A 179 23.48 6.93 -5.77
N THR A 180 22.74 5.81 -5.78
CA THR A 180 23.26 4.51 -5.37
C THR A 180 24.39 4.02 -6.27
N ALA A 181 24.30 4.24 -7.60
CA ALA A 181 25.37 3.89 -8.54
C ALA A 181 26.63 4.72 -8.29
N LEU A 182 26.49 6.02 -8.04
CA LEU A 182 27.62 6.91 -7.71
C LEU A 182 28.29 6.52 -6.41
N GLU A 183 27.54 6.27 -5.36
CA GLU A 183 28.03 5.84 -4.05
C GLU A 183 28.70 4.46 -4.10
N ALA A 184 28.25 3.58 -5.00
CA ALA A 184 28.91 2.29 -5.28
C ALA A 184 30.23 2.45 -6.09
N GLY A 185 30.56 3.67 -6.50
CA GLY A 185 31.82 4.00 -7.17
C GLY A 185 31.73 4.02 -8.70
N ALA A 186 30.55 4.23 -9.30
CA ALA A 186 30.45 4.49 -10.73
C ALA A 186 31.29 5.73 -11.10
N ALA A 187 32.09 5.62 -12.17
CA ALA A 187 32.96 6.72 -12.61
C ALA A 187 32.14 7.91 -13.15
N LYS A 188 31.02 7.62 -13.80
CA LYS A 188 30.12 8.63 -14.34
C LYS A 188 28.68 8.12 -14.37
N VAL A 189 27.75 8.96 -13.96
CA VAL A 189 26.31 8.72 -14.14
C VAL A 189 25.71 9.89 -14.91
N THR A 190 25.18 9.62 -16.10
CA THR A 190 24.47 10.61 -16.91
C THR A 190 23.00 10.30 -16.87
N MET A 191 22.21 11.20 -16.30
CA MET A 191 20.76 11.11 -16.22
C MET A 191 20.12 11.91 -17.35
N PHE A 192 19.14 11.33 -18.03
CA PHE A 192 18.46 11.91 -19.18
C PHE A 192 17.00 12.21 -18.85
N ALA A 193 16.64 13.48 -18.87
CA ALA A 193 15.28 13.96 -18.67
C ALA A 193 14.68 14.43 -20.00
N ARG A 194 13.48 13.93 -20.35
CA ARG A 194 12.76 14.42 -21.55
C ARG A 194 12.18 15.83 -21.38
N ARG A 195 12.11 16.33 -20.15
CA ARG A 195 11.58 17.65 -19.76
C ARG A 195 12.67 18.71 -19.86
N ALA A 196 12.24 19.98 -19.98
CA ALA A 196 13.15 21.13 -19.98
C ALA A 196 13.66 21.49 -18.58
N PHE A 197 12.94 21.09 -17.52
CA PHE A 197 13.29 21.32 -16.11
C PHE A 197 12.63 20.29 -15.21
N LEU A 198 13.09 20.17 -13.96
CA LEU A 198 12.45 19.32 -12.96
C LEU A 198 11.17 19.99 -12.45
N PRO A 199 10.11 19.23 -12.14
CA PRO A 199 8.95 19.74 -11.41
C PRO A 199 9.42 20.40 -10.09
N GLN A 200 8.77 21.49 -9.69
CA GLN A 200 9.19 22.27 -8.52
C GLN A 200 8.26 22.09 -7.32
N VAL A 201 6.99 21.77 -7.55
CA VAL A 201 5.96 21.70 -6.51
C VAL A 201 5.32 20.30 -6.49
N ASN A 202 5.30 19.68 -5.32
CA ASN A 202 4.58 18.44 -5.11
C ASN A 202 3.12 18.73 -4.72
N LYS A 203 2.21 18.76 -5.69
CA LYS A 203 0.77 19.03 -5.50
C LYS A 203 0.09 17.97 -4.61
N THR A 204 0.58 16.73 -4.62
CA THR A 204 -0.03 15.67 -3.79
C THR A 204 0.12 15.93 -2.30
N ARG A 205 1.11 16.73 -1.86
CA ARG A 205 1.21 17.16 -0.46
C ARG A 205 0.01 17.96 0.02
N GLY A 206 -0.64 18.71 -0.87
CA GLY A 206 -1.85 19.47 -0.58
C GLY A 206 -3.10 18.61 -0.38
N MET A 207 -3.01 17.31 -0.66
CA MET A 207 -4.13 16.37 -0.52
C MET A 207 -4.02 15.49 0.75
N VAL A 208 -2.92 15.61 1.54
CA VAL A 208 -2.69 14.79 2.74
C VAL A 208 -3.39 15.42 3.94
N PHE A 209 -4.71 15.35 3.97
CA PHE A 209 -5.52 15.75 5.13
C PHE A 209 -6.78 14.88 5.24
N SER A 210 -7.33 14.75 6.44
CA SER A 210 -8.39 13.79 6.77
C SER A 210 -9.61 13.90 5.87
N GLY A 211 -10.03 15.13 5.50
CA GLY A 211 -11.18 15.37 4.62
C GLY A 211 -10.96 14.77 3.23
N PHE A 212 -9.77 15.00 2.63
CA PHE A 212 -9.43 14.41 1.34
C PHE A 212 -9.32 12.89 1.42
N LEU A 213 -8.59 12.37 2.42
CA LEU A 213 -8.37 10.93 2.61
C LEU A 213 -9.67 10.15 2.74
N ARG A 214 -10.67 10.70 3.41
CA ARG A 214 -11.95 10.02 3.67
C ARG A 214 -13.01 10.32 2.63
N GLY A 215 -12.93 11.48 1.96
CA GLY A 215 -13.97 12.00 1.08
C GLY A 215 -13.74 11.76 -0.40
N PHE A 216 -12.48 11.64 -0.86
CA PHE A 216 -12.16 11.57 -2.29
C PHE A 216 -12.92 10.45 -3.02
N GLY A 217 -12.91 9.22 -2.48
CA GLY A 217 -13.59 8.08 -3.08
C GLY A 217 -15.12 8.19 -3.17
N ARG A 218 -15.71 9.16 -2.45
CA ARG A 218 -17.17 9.43 -2.43
C ARG A 218 -17.59 10.59 -3.34
N LEU A 219 -16.63 11.25 -3.99
CA LEU A 219 -16.92 12.27 -4.99
C LEU A 219 -17.45 11.62 -6.27
N ASP A 220 -18.21 12.41 -7.05
CA ASP A 220 -18.62 12.01 -8.39
C ASP A 220 -17.42 11.79 -9.33
N ASP A 221 -17.62 11.00 -10.38
CA ASP A 221 -16.57 10.62 -11.30
C ASP A 221 -15.90 11.81 -12.00
N ALA A 222 -16.67 12.81 -12.38
CA ALA A 222 -16.15 14.00 -13.07
C ALA A 222 -15.21 14.79 -12.14
N THR A 223 -15.60 14.94 -10.87
CA THR A 223 -14.76 15.61 -9.86
C THR A 223 -13.50 14.80 -9.57
N ARG A 224 -13.60 13.47 -9.38
CA ARG A 224 -12.42 12.60 -9.20
C ARG A 224 -11.48 12.69 -10.40
N TRP A 225 -12.02 12.58 -11.62
CA TRP A 225 -11.25 12.65 -12.86
C TRP A 225 -10.51 13.99 -13.01
N ARG A 226 -11.16 15.10 -12.65
CA ARG A 226 -10.55 16.43 -12.63
C ARG A 226 -9.31 16.49 -11.71
N PHE A 227 -9.38 15.91 -10.50
CA PHE A 227 -8.21 15.83 -9.61
C PHE A 227 -7.10 14.96 -10.19
N LEU A 228 -7.45 13.80 -10.73
CA LEU A 228 -6.49 12.84 -11.29
C LEU A 228 -5.74 13.43 -12.49
N THR A 229 -6.46 14.01 -13.44
CA THR A 229 -5.86 14.60 -14.64
C THR A 229 -5.00 15.82 -14.32
N TYR A 230 -5.45 16.65 -13.38
CA TYR A 230 -4.64 17.77 -12.90
C TYR A 230 -3.33 17.28 -12.28
N THR A 231 -3.38 16.36 -11.34
CA THR A 231 -2.18 15.86 -10.65
C THR A 231 -1.25 15.07 -11.57
N ALA A 232 -1.79 14.34 -12.55
CA ALA A 232 -0.98 13.67 -13.58
C ALA A 232 -0.22 14.65 -14.46
N GLY A 233 -0.83 15.80 -14.78
CA GLY A 233 -0.20 16.88 -15.56
C GLY A 233 0.94 17.58 -14.83
N GLU A 234 0.78 17.80 -13.51
CA GLU A 234 1.74 18.56 -12.70
C GLU A 234 3.04 17.78 -12.41
N ALA A 235 3.00 16.46 -12.35
CA ALA A 235 4.07 15.56 -11.94
C ALA A 235 4.73 15.92 -10.59
N SER A 236 5.21 14.92 -9.87
CA SER A 236 5.89 15.14 -8.59
C SER A 236 7.39 15.40 -8.79
N PRO A 237 7.97 16.40 -8.10
CA PRO A 237 9.42 16.60 -8.11
C PRO A 237 10.14 15.43 -7.44
N PRO A 238 11.41 15.18 -7.81
CA PRO A 238 12.26 14.32 -7.00
C PRO A 238 12.50 14.96 -5.62
N PRO A 239 12.72 14.17 -4.56
CA PRO A 239 13.12 14.72 -3.26
C PRO A 239 14.42 15.50 -3.38
N HIS A 240 14.52 16.68 -2.73
CA HIS A 240 15.72 17.50 -2.82
C HIS A 240 16.96 16.76 -2.30
N GLU A 241 16.82 15.91 -1.27
CA GLU A 241 17.93 15.10 -0.77
C GLU A 241 18.47 14.12 -1.80
N SER A 242 17.58 13.50 -2.61
CA SER A 242 17.99 12.59 -3.70
C SER A 242 18.73 13.35 -4.80
N VAL A 243 18.34 14.61 -5.07
CA VAL A 243 19.04 15.49 -6.00
C VAL A 243 20.41 15.84 -5.45
N LEU A 244 20.49 16.36 -4.22
CA LEU A 244 21.76 16.74 -3.55
C LEU A 244 22.69 15.53 -3.39
N ARG A 245 22.15 14.34 -3.17
CA ARG A 245 22.91 13.09 -3.12
C ARG A 245 23.66 12.83 -4.42
N CYS A 246 23.06 13.11 -5.57
CA CYS A 246 23.71 13.00 -6.87
C CYS A 246 24.69 14.15 -7.12
N GLU A 247 24.28 15.40 -6.88
CA GLU A 247 25.03 16.63 -7.15
C GLU A 247 26.41 16.68 -6.45
N ARG A 248 26.54 16.09 -5.26
CA ARG A 248 27.82 16.04 -4.53
C ARG A 248 28.90 15.20 -5.24
N HIS A 249 28.54 14.43 -6.26
CA HIS A 249 29.49 13.59 -7.00
C HIS A 249 29.91 14.27 -8.31
N PRO A 250 31.20 14.54 -8.54
CA PRO A 250 31.69 15.21 -9.75
C PRO A 250 31.43 14.41 -11.04
N GLY A 251 31.18 13.10 -10.92
CA GLY A 251 30.80 12.22 -12.02
C GLY A 251 29.32 12.28 -12.41
N PHE A 252 28.50 13.05 -11.69
CA PHE A 252 27.07 13.19 -12.00
C PHE A 252 26.82 14.23 -13.10
N ARG A 253 25.89 13.92 -14.02
CA ARG A 253 25.40 14.86 -15.02
C ARG A 253 23.90 14.64 -15.27
N LEU A 254 23.12 15.71 -15.22
CA LEU A 254 21.70 15.73 -15.61
C LEU A 254 21.56 16.48 -16.94
N VAL A 255 20.92 15.83 -17.92
CA VAL A 255 20.69 16.37 -19.26
C VAL A 255 19.20 16.54 -19.47
N PHE A 256 18.76 17.78 -19.70
CA PHE A 256 17.36 18.09 -20.01
C PHE A 256 17.07 18.05 -21.51
N ASN A 257 15.79 18.02 -21.90
CA ASN A 257 15.33 17.93 -23.29
C ASN A 257 15.92 16.72 -24.04
N ALA A 258 16.41 15.72 -23.32
CA ALA A 258 17.15 14.58 -23.83
C ALA A 258 16.26 13.34 -23.94
N ARG A 259 15.35 13.36 -24.90
CA ARG A 259 14.55 12.16 -25.24
C ARG A 259 15.45 11.14 -25.95
N TRP A 260 15.46 9.90 -25.49
CA TRP A 260 16.11 8.81 -26.19
C TRP A 260 15.32 8.46 -27.46
N ARG A 261 16.03 8.29 -28.56
CA ARG A 261 15.49 7.89 -29.86
C ARG A 261 15.70 6.40 -30.09
N ASP A 262 16.85 5.89 -29.64
CA ASP A 262 17.21 4.49 -29.78
C ASP A 262 18.13 4.03 -28.65
N VAL A 263 18.14 2.74 -28.37
CA VAL A 263 19.03 2.06 -27.40
C VAL A 263 19.48 0.74 -28.01
N ALA A 264 20.76 0.59 -28.26
CA ALA A 264 21.36 -0.65 -28.77
C ALA A 264 22.40 -1.17 -27.77
N ALA A 265 22.37 -2.47 -27.50
CA ALA A 265 23.34 -3.15 -26.64
C ALA A 265 24.18 -4.16 -27.43
N ASP A 266 25.47 -4.26 -27.07
CA ASP A 266 26.38 -5.28 -27.55
C ASP A 266 27.24 -5.85 -26.41
N ALA A 267 28.21 -6.70 -26.71
CA ALA A 267 29.07 -7.34 -25.69
C ALA A 267 29.93 -6.33 -24.88
N GLU A 268 30.14 -5.12 -25.39
CA GLU A 268 31.03 -4.12 -24.81
C GLU A 268 30.27 -3.01 -24.04
N GLY A 269 28.94 -2.91 -24.19
CA GLY A 269 28.13 -1.91 -23.48
C GLY A 269 26.83 -1.56 -24.18
N VAL A 270 26.34 -0.35 -23.92
CA VAL A 270 25.07 0.17 -24.43
C VAL A 270 25.25 1.52 -25.08
N THR A 271 24.76 1.67 -26.29
CA THR A 271 24.70 2.94 -27.01
C THR A 271 23.33 3.54 -26.88
N VAL A 272 23.24 4.76 -26.36
CA VAL A 272 22.01 5.56 -26.25
C VAL A 272 22.07 6.67 -27.27
N THR A 273 21.07 6.77 -28.13
CA THR A 273 20.97 7.80 -29.15
C THR A 273 19.95 8.87 -28.73
N THR A 274 20.40 10.12 -28.68
CA THR A 274 19.56 11.30 -28.41
C THR A 274 19.56 12.24 -29.63
N ALA A 275 18.98 13.43 -29.50
CA ALA A 275 19.08 14.46 -30.53
C ALA A 275 20.54 14.97 -30.75
N GLU A 276 21.40 14.84 -29.73
CA GLU A 276 22.81 15.22 -29.77
C GLU A 276 23.71 14.12 -30.39
N GLY A 277 23.13 13.00 -30.81
CA GLY A 277 23.83 11.85 -31.38
C GLY A 277 23.97 10.67 -30.40
N PRO A 278 24.69 9.62 -30.84
CA PRO A 278 24.92 8.42 -30.03
C PRO A 278 25.97 8.66 -28.94
N GLN A 279 25.70 8.09 -27.74
CA GLN A 279 26.61 8.11 -26.60
C GLN A 279 26.75 6.70 -26.02
N ARG A 280 27.99 6.30 -25.67
CA ARG A 280 28.31 4.97 -25.20
C ARG A 280 28.38 4.92 -23.68
N PHE A 281 27.76 3.89 -23.08
CA PHE A 281 27.73 3.60 -21.66
C PHE A 281 28.05 2.13 -21.40
N ASP A 282 28.49 1.83 -20.18
CA ASP A 282 28.76 0.44 -19.79
C ASP A 282 27.50 -0.25 -19.28
N ALA A 283 26.50 0.49 -18.78
CA ALA A 283 25.20 0.00 -18.40
C ALA A 283 24.12 1.11 -18.45
N VAL A 284 22.86 0.70 -18.44
CA VAL A 284 21.69 1.57 -18.46
C VAL A 284 20.73 1.20 -17.33
N ILE A 285 20.16 2.20 -16.66
CA ILE A 285 19.10 2.07 -15.67
C ILE A 285 17.84 2.77 -16.19
N PHE A 286 16.74 2.03 -16.30
CA PHE A 286 15.45 2.59 -16.68
C PHE A 286 14.69 3.08 -15.43
N GLY A 287 14.77 4.38 -15.16
CA GLY A 287 14.06 5.07 -14.07
C GLY A 287 12.74 5.69 -14.54
N THR A 288 11.99 4.99 -15.39
CA THR A 288 10.82 5.51 -16.12
C THR A 288 9.53 5.54 -15.31
N GLY A 289 9.55 5.07 -14.06
CA GLY A 289 8.40 5.00 -13.17
C GLY A 289 7.74 3.63 -13.18
N PHE A 290 6.58 3.56 -12.54
CA PHE A 290 5.78 2.34 -12.43
C PHE A 290 4.48 2.51 -13.21
N THR A 291 4.05 1.46 -13.88
CA THR A 291 2.74 1.38 -14.52
C THR A 291 1.84 0.51 -13.66
N VAL A 292 0.67 1.02 -13.32
CA VAL A 292 -0.41 0.23 -12.72
C VAL A 292 -1.30 -0.25 -13.87
N ASP A 293 -1.16 -1.51 -14.21
CA ASP A 293 -1.92 -2.13 -15.28
C ASP A 293 -2.50 -3.46 -14.79
N PRO A 294 -3.82 -3.54 -14.52
CA PRO A 294 -4.47 -4.77 -14.08
C PRO A 294 -4.26 -5.94 -15.04
N ALA A 295 -4.05 -5.65 -16.32
CA ALA A 295 -3.77 -6.66 -17.34
C ALA A 295 -2.42 -7.37 -17.12
N ARG A 296 -1.52 -6.79 -16.32
CA ARG A 296 -0.22 -7.37 -15.95
C ARG A 296 -0.20 -8.02 -14.58
N MET A 297 -1.33 -8.04 -13.88
CA MET A 297 -1.49 -8.72 -12.58
C MET A 297 -1.95 -10.15 -12.84
N PRO A 298 -1.10 -11.18 -12.61
CA PRO A 298 -1.49 -12.57 -12.89
C PRO A 298 -2.72 -13.00 -12.10
N GLU A 299 -2.88 -12.48 -10.89
CA GLU A 299 -3.98 -12.75 -9.98
C GLU A 299 -5.33 -12.26 -10.53
N LEU A 300 -5.31 -11.27 -11.43
CA LEU A 300 -6.50 -10.69 -12.06
C LEU A 300 -6.72 -11.18 -13.51
N ALA A 301 -5.89 -12.08 -14.00
CA ALA A 301 -5.92 -12.50 -15.42
C ALA A 301 -7.29 -13.03 -15.84
N ALA A 302 -7.98 -13.80 -14.97
CA ALA A 302 -9.30 -14.35 -15.24
C ALA A 302 -10.42 -13.30 -15.31
N PHE A 303 -10.19 -12.11 -14.75
CA PHE A 303 -11.18 -11.04 -14.61
C PHE A 303 -10.93 -9.86 -15.54
N ARG A 304 -9.84 -9.88 -16.29
CA ARG A 304 -9.35 -8.76 -17.12
C ARG A 304 -10.42 -8.10 -17.97
N ASP A 305 -11.20 -8.89 -18.70
CA ASP A 305 -12.20 -8.40 -19.66
C ASP A 305 -13.53 -8.03 -18.98
N ALA A 306 -13.77 -8.57 -17.77
CA ALA A 306 -14.99 -8.36 -17.02
C ALA A 306 -14.94 -7.18 -16.07
N MET A 307 -13.73 -6.76 -15.61
CA MET A 307 -13.59 -5.63 -14.69
C MET A 307 -13.77 -4.30 -15.40
N GLN A 308 -14.44 -3.35 -14.73
CA GLN A 308 -14.61 -1.98 -15.17
C GLN A 308 -13.32 -1.18 -14.96
N LEU A 309 -12.98 -0.36 -15.93
CA LEU A 309 -11.84 0.56 -15.87
C LEU A 309 -12.32 2.01 -15.85
N TRP A 310 -11.46 2.94 -15.43
CA TRP A 310 -11.78 4.38 -15.49
C TRP A 310 -12.09 4.86 -16.91
N GLY A 311 -11.48 4.26 -17.93
CA GLY A 311 -11.79 4.56 -19.33
C GLY A 311 -13.23 4.23 -19.73
N ASP A 312 -13.91 3.34 -19.02
CA ASP A 312 -15.32 3.01 -19.25
C ASP A 312 -16.27 4.07 -18.58
N ARG A 313 -15.73 5.01 -17.80
CA ARG A 313 -16.48 6.01 -17.00
C ARG A 313 -16.33 7.44 -17.52
N VAL A 314 -15.42 7.67 -18.44
CA VAL A 314 -15.11 9.00 -18.99
C VAL A 314 -15.31 9.03 -20.49
N ALA A 315 -15.37 10.23 -21.09
CA ALA A 315 -15.48 10.37 -22.54
C ALA A 315 -14.27 9.74 -23.25
N PRO A 316 -14.46 9.13 -24.43
CA PRO A 316 -13.38 8.48 -25.18
C PRO A 316 -12.18 9.39 -25.45
N GLU A 317 -12.41 10.67 -25.68
CA GLU A 317 -11.38 11.69 -25.93
C GLU A 317 -10.51 11.91 -24.67
N GLU A 318 -11.15 11.93 -23.49
CA GLU A 318 -10.45 12.04 -22.21
C GLU A 318 -9.67 10.76 -21.87
N ALA A 319 -10.24 9.58 -22.13
CA ALA A 319 -9.56 8.31 -21.99
C ALA A 319 -8.31 8.22 -22.89
N ALA A 320 -8.42 8.67 -24.13
CA ALA A 320 -7.30 8.72 -25.09
C ALA A 320 -6.22 9.74 -24.67
N ARG A 321 -6.61 10.85 -24.07
CA ARG A 321 -5.69 11.89 -23.57
C ARG A 321 -4.89 11.44 -22.35
N TYR A 322 -5.50 10.62 -21.46
CA TYR A 322 -4.89 10.12 -20.23
C TYR A 322 -4.91 8.58 -20.15
N PRO A 323 -4.25 7.87 -21.06
CA PRO A 323 -4.37 6.41 -21.21
C PRO A 323 -3.89 5.63 -19.97
N GLU A 324 -2.96 6.17 -19.19
CA GLU A 324 -2.50 5.53 -17.94
C GLU A 324 -3.60 5.56 -16.86
N LEU A 325 -4.31 6.68 -16.73
CA LEU A 325 -5.44 6.80 -15.80
C LEU A 325 -6.64 5.97 -16.28
N ALA A 326 -6.91 5.97 -17.59
CA ALA A 326 -8.03 5.23 -18.18
C ALA A 326 -7.90 3.72 -18.00
N ARG A 327 -6.67 3.17 -17.95
CA ARG A 327 -6.42 1.74 -17.68
C ARG A 327 -6.52 1.35 -16.22
N ALA A 328 -6.59 2.29 -15.30
CA ALA A 328 -6.72 1.98 -13.89
C ALA A 328 -8.09 1.33 -13.60
N PRO A 329 -8.16 0.35 -12.66
CA PRO A 329 -9.42 -0.27 -12.28
C PRO A 329 -10.35 0.77 -11.64
N TYR A 330 -11.63 0.70 -12.01
CA TYR A 330 -12.68 1.44 -11.34
C TYR A 330 -13.17 0.61 -10.16
N LEU A 331 -13.04 1.13 -8.95
CA LEU A 331 -13.36 0.41 -7.71
C LEU A 331 -14.57 1.02 -7.03
N GLY A 332 -15.37 0.16 -6.39
CA GLY A 332 -16.42 0.56 -5.48
C GLY A 332 -15.88 1.14 -4.17
N GLU A 333 -16.77 1.58 -3.27
CA GLU A 333 -16.41 2.28 -2.02
C GLU A 333 -15.57 1.42 -1.07
N GLY A 334 -15.74 0.11 -1.08
CA GLY A 334 -14.99 -0.86 -0.30
C GLY A 334 -13.76 -1.43 -1.02
N PHE A 335 -13.23 -0.75 -2.02
CA PHE A 335 -12.09 -1.18 -2.85
C PHE A 335 -12.38 -2.40 -3.73
N GLU A 336 -13.64 -2.84 -3.83
CA GLU A 336 -14.02 -3.97 -4.68
C GLU A 336 -13.93 -3.63 -6.17
N LEU A 337 -13.56 -4.64 -6.95
CA LEU A 337 -13.66 -4.57 -8.40
C LEU A 337 -15.13 -4.47 -8.81
N THR A 338 -15.41 -3.56 -9.73
CA THR A 338 -16.74 -3.41 -10.32
C THR A 338 -16.81 -4.12 -11.66
N PRO A 339 -17.92 -4.78 -12.00
CA PRO A 339 -18.09 -5.40 -13.30
C PRO A 339 -18.35 -4.34 -14.38
N ARG A 340 -17.75 -4.53 -15.58
CA ARG A 340 -18.07 -3.72 -16.76
C ARG A 340 -19.52 -3.91 -17.18
N ASP A 341 -20.00 -5.17 -17.14
CA ASP A 341 -21.38 -5.54 -17.32
C ASP A 341 -21.93 -6.12 -16.01
N PRO A 342 -22.91 -5.47 -15.36
CA PRO A 342 -23.54 -5.98 -14.15
C PRO A 342 -24.21 -7.35 -14.29
N ALA A 343 -24.60 -7.74 -15.53
CA ALA A 343 -25.19 -9.06 -15.80
C ALA A 343 -24.12 -10.16 -16.01
N SER A 344 -22.84 -9.83 -15.94
CA SER A 344 -21.76 -10.81 -16.09
C SER A 344 -21.81 -11.88 -15.01
N LEU A 345 -21.59 -13.14 -15.38
CA LEU A 345 -21.44 -14.27 -14.44
C LEU A 345 -20.29 -14.07 -13.45
N LEU A 346 -19.33 -13.20 -13.77
CA LEU A 346 -18.20 -12.85 -12.90
C LEU A 346 -18.50 -11.69 -11.93
N ALA A 347 -19.67 -11.04 -12.02
CA ALA A 347 -20.00 -9.87 -11.20
C ALA A 347 -19.89 -10.17 -9.70
N GLY A 348 -20.44 -11.32 -9.25
CA GLY A 348 -20.34 -11.74 -7.86
C GLY A 348 -18.91 -12.04 -7.38
N ALA A 349 -18.07 -12.58 -8.25
CA ALA A 349 -16.66 -12.81 -7.93
C ALA A 349 -15.88 -11.49 -7.86
N LEU A 350 -16.11 -10.56 -8.80
CA LEU A 350 -15.48 -9.25 -8.82
C LEU A 350 -15.78 -8.45 -7.54
N ALA A 351 -17.02 -8.46 -7.06
CA ALA A 351 -17.44 -7.80 -5.84
C ALA A 351 -16.72 -8.31 -4.56
N ARG A 352 -16.12 -9.50 -4.62
CA ARG A 352 -15.34 -10.10 -3.52
C ARG A 352 -13.83 -9.85 -3.65
N LEU A 353 -13.37 -9.35 -4.80
CA LEU A 353 -11.97 -9.00 -5.04
C LEU A 353 -11.75 -7.52 -4.75
N ARG A 354 -10.89 -7.21 -3.78
CA ARG A 354 -10.59 -5.86 -3.35
C ARG A 354 -9.14 -5.52 -3.62
N LEU A 355 -8.89 -4.36 -4.19
CA LEU A 355 -7.55 -3.88 -4.49
C LEU A 355 -7.15 -2.78 -3.51
N LEU A 356 -6.04 -2.98 -2.80
CA LEU A 356 -5.41 -1.98 -1.95
C LEU A 356 -4.00 -1.70 -2.46
N GLY A 357 -3.51 -0.48 -2.28
CA GLY A 357 -2.21 -0.07 -2.79
C GLY A 357 -2.32 0.80 -4.05
N PRO A 358 -1.24 0.95 -4.85
CA PRO A 358 -1.22 1.88 -5.98
C PRO A 358 -2.34 1.67 -7.02
N ALA A 359 -2.84 0.44 -7.16
CA ALA A 359 -3.92 0.11 -8.10
C ALA A 359 -5.25 0.78 -7.74
N ALA A 360 -5.49 1.07 -6.47
CA ALA A 360 -6.70 1.73 -6.00
C ALA A 360 -6.62 3.27 -6.04
N ALA A 361 -5.45 3.84 -6.36
CA ALA A 361 -5.23 5.29 -6.25
C ALA A 361 -6.16 6.13 -7.15
N SER A 362 -6.52 5.65 -8.33
CA SER A 362 -7.45 6.36 -9.21
C SER A 362 -8.87 6.43 -8.66
N SER A 363 -9.31 5.44 -7.88
CA SER A 363 -10.64 5.42 -7.28
C SER A 363 -10.68 6.02 -5.87
N HIS A 364 -9.60 5.83 -5.07
CA HIS A 364 -9.55 6.21 -3.67
C HIS A 364 -8.50 7.29 -3.34
N GLY A 365 -7.85 7.87 -4.35
CA GLY A 365 -6.82 8.89 -4.17
C GLY A 365 -5.59 8.32 -3.46
N ILE A 366 -4.92 9.16 -2.67
CA ILE A 366 -3.71 8.77 -1.94
C ILE A 366 -3.98 7.82 -0.75
N LEU A 367 -5.24 7.50 -0.46
CA LEU A 367 -5.66 6.66 0.67
C LEU A 367 -5.01 5.28 0.66
N SER A 368 -4.77 4.74 -0.52
CA SER A 368 -4.27 3.38 -0.72
C SER A 368 -2.80 3.31 -1.15
N GLY A 369 -2.11 4.43 -1.31
CA GLY A 369 -0.76 4.45 -1.93
C GLY A 369 0.35 5.06 -1.09
N ASP A 370 0.05 5.69 0.04
CA ASP A 370 1.04 6.45 0.81
C ASP A 370 1.05 6.04 2.30
N ILE A 371 2.24 6.14 2.93
CA ILE A 371 2.46 5.79 4.34
C ILE A 371 1.46 6.51 5.27
N PRO A 372 1.24 7.83 5.17
CA PRO A 372 0.33 8.55 6.06
C PRO A 372 -1.12 8.10 6.01
N ALA A 373 -1.51 7.45 4.93
CA ALA A 373 -2.90 7.07 4.67
C ALA A 373 -3.18 5.59 4.92
N VAL A 374 -2.14 4.75 5.12
CA VAL A 374 -2.30 3.28 5.22
C VAL A 374 -3.27 2.87 6.33
N GLY A 375 -3.18 3.48 7.50
CA GLY A 375 -4.07 3.18 8.63
C GLY A 375 -5.53 3.49 8.29
N THR A 376 -5.80 4.66 7.70
CA THR A 376 -7.15 5.05 7.28
C THR A 376 -7.67 4.13 6.17
N GLY A 377 -6.86 3.82 5.17
CA GLY A 377 -7.22 2.93 4.06
C GLY A 377 -7.56 1.52 4.53
N CYS A 378 -6.71 0.93 5.36
CA CYS A 378 -6.94 -0.43 5.88
C CYS A 378 -8.14 -0.49 6.84
N THR A 379 -8.38 0.53 7.65
CA THR A 379 -9.58 0.62 8.50
C THR A 379 -10.85 0.71 7.66
N THR A 380 -10.84 1.51 6.58
CA THR A 380 -11.96 1.59 5.65
C THR A 380 -12.21 0.24 4.99
N LEU A 381 -11.16 -0.39 4.46
CA LEU A 381 -11.25 -1.73 3.86
C LEU A 381 -11.84 -2.76 4.80
N ALA A 382 -11.35 -2.84 6.05
CA ALA A 382 -11.84 -3.81 7.04
C ALA A 382 -13.32 -3.60 7.35
N ARG A 383 -13.76 -2.35 7.52
CA ARG A 383 -15.17 -2.01 7.75
C ARG A 383 -16.05 -2.44 6.59
N GLU A 384 -15.66 -2.15 5.36
CA GLU A 384 -16.45 -2.50 4.18
C GLU A 384 -16.48 -4.02 3.95
N ILE A 385 -15.41 -4.75 4.27
CA ILE A 385 -15.42 -6.22 4.28
C ILE A 385 -16.38 -6.73 5.36
N GLY A 386 -16.33 -6.18 6.58
CA GLY A 386 -17.22 -6.55 7.66
C GLY A 386 -18.69 -6.34 7.30
N GLN A 387 -19.04 -5.20 6.70
CA GLN A 387 -20.39 -4.94 6.23
C GLN A 387 -20.85 -5.96 5.17
N ALA A 388 -19.97 -6.31 4.23
CA ALA A 388 -20.28 -7.29 3.20
C ALA A 388 -20.52 -8.69 3.79
N LEU A 389 -19.65 -9.16 4.69
CA LEU A 389 -19.79 -10.44 5.38
C LEU A 389 -21.09 -10.49 6.20
N PHE A 390 -21.37 -9.45 6.97
CA PHE A 390 -22.61 -9.36 7.75
C PHE A 390 -23.85 -9.41 6.84
N ALA A 391 -23.86 -8.69 5.73
CA ALA A 391 -24.96 -8.68 4.79
C ALA A 391 -25.20 -10.07 4.14
N GLU A 392 -24.12 -10.80 3.83
CA GLU A 392 -24.20 -12.16 3.31
C GLU A 392 -24.78 -13.14 4.34
N GLU A 393 -24.52 -12.94 5.62
CA GLU A 393 -24.91 -13.83 6.72
C GLU A 393 -26.12 -13.33 7.52
N VAL A 394 -26.78 -12.24 7.11
CA VAL A 394 -27.81 -11.54 7.88
C VAL A 394 -28.94 -12.44 8.38
N GLY A 395 -29.40 -13.43 7.57
CA GLY A 395 -30.41 -14.38 7.99
C GLY A 395 -30.00 -15.24 9.19
N ARG A 396 -28.75 -15.75 9.15
CA ARG A 396 -28.19 -16.57 10.25
C ARG A 396 -27.97 -15.74 11.52
N HIS A 397 -27.56 -14.47 11.37
CA HIS A 397 -27.43 -13.52 12.50
C HIS A 397 -28.82 -13.21 13.09
N TYR A 398 -29.85 -13.03 12.25
CA TYR A 398 -31.21 -12.84 12.71
C TYR A 398 -31.72 -14.05 13.49
N ASP A 399 -31.52 -15.26 12.97
CA ASP A 399 -31.90 -16.49 13.65
C ASP A 399 -31.21 -16.65 15.00
N ALA A 400 -29.90 -16.26 15.07
CA ALA A 400 -29.15 -16.28 16.32
C ALA A 400 -29.70 -15.26 17.34
N VAL A 401 -30.16 -14.08 16.90
CA VAL A 401 -30.81 -13.09 17.77
C VAL A 401 -32.16 -13.64 18.27
N VAL A 402 -32.95 -14.28 17.41
CA VAL A 402 -34.22 -14.90 17.80
C VAL A 402 -34.02 -16.04 18.80
N ALA A 403 -32.94 -16.82 18.63
CA ALA A 403 -32.59 -17.93 19.52
C ALA A 403 -31.91 -17.50 20.81
N PHE A 404 -31.55 -16.21 20.95
CA PHE A 404 -30.86 -15.69 22.14
C PHE A 404 -31.83 -15.56 23.32
N GLU A 405 -31.66 -16.41 24.33
CA GLU A 405 -32.55 -16.50 25.49
C GLU A 405 -31.83 -16.35 26.84
N GLU A 406 -30.67 -15.68 26.84
CA GLU A 406 -29.96 -15.43 28.10
C GLU A 406 -30.76 -14.50 29.02
N PRO A 407 -31.16 -14.98 30.22
CA PRO A 407 -32.10 -14.24 31.06
C PRO A 407 -31.43 -13.12 31.86
N GLU A 408 -31.49 -11.90 31.39
CA GLU A 408 -30.95 -10.72 32.05
C GLU A 408 -31.41 -10.56 33.50
N LEU A 409 -32.64 -10.90 33.80
CA LEU A 409 -33.24 -10.71 35.12
C LEU A 409 -33.14 -11.96 36.04
N ALA A 410 -32.48 -13.05 35.60
CA ALA A 410 -32.37 -14.30 36.39
C ALA A 410 -31.91 -14.11 37.84
N PRO A 411 -30.97 -13.19 38.16
CA PRO A 411 -30.54 -12.99 39.55
C PRO A 411 -31.42 -12.03 40.38
N THR A 412 -32.60 -11.64 39.85
CA THR A 412 -33.45 -10.66 40.52
C THR A 412 -34.81 -11.31 40.92
N PRO A 413 -35.52 -10.72 41.91
CA PRO A 413 -36.88 -11.21 42.30
C PRO A 413 -37.93 -10.95 41.24
N TYR A 414 -37.64 -10.28 40.15
CA TYR A 414 -38.54 -9.99 39.03
C TYR A 414 -38.38 -10.99 37.87
N PHE A 415 -37.49 -11.97 38.03
CA PHE A 415 -37.31 -13.00 37.03
C PHE A 415 -38.55 -13.91 36.98
N VAL A 416 -39.10 -14.09 35.77
CA VAL A 416 -40.19 -15.02 35.51
C VAL A 416 -39.68 -16.12 34.56
N PRO A 417 -39.64 -17.38 34.98
CA PRO A 417 -39.22 -18.49 34.12
C PRO A 417 -40.07 -18.60 32.85
N PRO A 418 -39.50 -19.08 31.72
CA PRO A 418 -40.20 -19.15 30.43
C PRO A 418 -41.55 -19.88 30.49
N GLU A 419 -41.62 -20.96 31.25
CA GLU A 419 -42.86 -21.79 31.40
C GLU A 419 -44.01 -21.00 32.06
N GLN A 420 -43.72 -19.95 32.80
CA GLN A 420 -44.71 -19.07 33.44
C GLN A 420 -45.10 -17.88 32.57
N ARG A 421 -44.28 -17.49 31.60
CA ARG A 421 -44.56 -16.38 30.68
C ARG A 421 -45.66 -16.75 29.70
N LEU A 422 -45.70 -18.03 29.25
CA LEU A 422 -46.70 -18.55 28.29
C LEU A 422 -48.12 -18.68 28.85
N ARG A 423 -48.30 -18.56 30.16
CA ARG A 423 -49.63 -18.69 30.82
C ARG A 423 -50.37 -17.35 30.99
N ARG A 424 -49.80 -16.23 30.54
CA ARG A 424 -50.37 -14.88 30.70
C ARG A 424 -50.70 -14.18 29.38
N GLY A 425 -50.65 -14.90 28.23
CA GLY A 425 -51.04 -14.38 26.93
C GLY A 425 -52.43 -14.79 26.49
#